data_adf1d45b135f98b2c3269540b24f8053
#
_entry.id   adf1d45b135f98b2c3269540b24f8053
#
_cell.length_a   1.000
_cell.length_b   1.000
_cell.length_c   1.000
_cell.angle_alpha   90.00
_cell.angle_beta   90.00
_cell.angle_gamma   90.00
#
_symmetry.space_group_name_H-M   'P 1'
#
loop_
_entity.id
_entity.type
_entity.pdbx_description
1 polymer ?
#
loop_
_entity_poly.entity_id
_entity_poly.type
_entity_poly.pdbx_seq_one_letter_code
_entity_poly.pdbx_strand_id
1 'polypeptide(L)'
;MTFQLAACAEMLWQDKPIHWRAARLHEMGFCVGLWNWPAWDLDALEKTGATFTIMNGYLEGRLADAEGADMLLKSARETAQIGKRLGVHRLNLHGTGLGDQGLPIQQMAHVAPGMWLRARDTLNRICDMAEEEGVTFTLENLNLREHPGCPFNSTSDVLSLVSAVDRPDLRINLDLYHTQIGEGDVIRHAEACLPWIGEVQVADNPGRCEPGTGEMNWPMIARALADMGYAGPVGMEAFAQDKPEDALDAFRAAFTL
;
A
#
# COMPACT_ATOMS: atom_id res chain seq x y z
N MET A 1 -5.33 -10.87 -19.97
CA MET A 1 -5.41 -10.97 -18.50
C MET A 1 -5.88 -9.61 -17.99
N THR A 2 -6.88 -9.53 -17.13
CA THR A 2 -7.40 -8.27 -16.60
C THR A 2 -7.02 -8.17 -15.14
N PHE A 3 -6.31 -7.11 -14.75
CA PHE A 3 -6.03 -6.81 -13.36
C PHE A 3 -7.30 -6.37 -12.62
N GLN A 4 -7.37 -6.60 -11.33
CA GLN A 4 -8.37 -5.97 -10.46
C GLN A 4 -7.89 -4.54 -10.17
N LEU A 5 -8.56 -3.54 -10.74
CA LEU A 5 -8.18 -2.15 -10.58
C LEU A 5 -8.83 -1.55 -9.32
N ALA A 6 -8.02 -0.87 -8.52
CA ALA A 6 -8.43 -0.13 -7.34
C ALA A 6 -7.94 1.32 -7.41
N ALA A 7 -8.55 2.22 -6.65
CA ALA A 7 -8.04 3.58 -6.50
C ALA A 7 -8.19 4.08 -5.05
N CYS A 8 -7.23 4.89 -4.61
CA CYS A 8 -7.24 5.49 -3.29
C CYS A 8 -8.29 6.59 -3.19
N ALA A 9 -9.31 6.39 -2.34
CA ALA A 9 -10.42 7.33 -2.22
C ALA A 9 -9.99 8.67 -1.60
N GLU A 10 -8.93 8.70 -0.81
CA GLU A 10 -8.43 9.94 -0.19
C GLU A 10 -7.81 10.92 -1.19
N MET A 11 -7.33 10.43 -2.33
CA MET A 11 -6.59 11.26 -3.29
C MET A 11 -7.44 11.86 -4.40
N LEU A 12 -8.65 11.36 -4.59
CA LEU A 12 -9.58 11.80 -5.63
C LEU A 12 -10.77 12.57 -5.04
N TRP A 13 -11.35 13.53 -5.79
CA TRP A 13 -12.51 14.34 -5.38
C TRP A 13 -12.41 14.86 -3.94
N GLN A 14 -11.28 15.45 -3.57
CA GLN A 14 -10.99 15.85 -2.19
C GLN A 14 -12.02 16.85 -1.59
N ASP A 15 -12.84 17.48 -2.41
CA ASP A 15 -13.96 18.33 -2.02
C ASP A 15 -15.25 17.58 -1.63
N LYS A 16 -15.29 16.23 -1.83
CA LYS A 16 -16.45 15.38 -1.51
C LYS A 16 -16.22 14.56 -0.24
N PRO A 17 -17.29 14.16 0.46
CA PRO A 17 -17.18 13.22 1.57
C PRO A 17 -16.62 11.86 1.12
N ILE A 18 -15.85 11.20 2.00
CA ILE A 18 -15.15 9.95 1.65
C ILE A 18 -16.09 8.83 1.19
N HIS A 19 -17.25 8.67 1.81
CA HIS A 19 -18.24 7.67 1.42
C HIS A 19 -18.80 7.92 0.01
N TRP A 20 -18.97 9.20 -0.39
CA TRP A 20 -19.34 9.55 -1.76
C TRP A 20 -18.24 9.13 -2.75
N ARG A 21 -16.96 9.41 -2.40
CA ARG A 21 -15.81 9.03 -3.24
C ARG A 21 -15.72 7.51 -3.43
N ALA A 22 -15.88 6.74 -2.33
CA ALA A 22 -15.88 5.29 -2.38
C ALA A 22 -17.04 4.74 -3.24
N ALA A 23 -18.25 5.28 -3.06
CA ALA A 23 -19.40 4.90 -3.89
C ALA A 23 -19.16 5.24 -5.37
N ARG A 24 -18.58 6.42 -5.66
CA ARG A 24 -18.29 6.84 -7.02
C ARG A 24 -17.24 5.94 -7.69
N LEU A 25 -16.17 5.56 -7.00
CA LEU A 25 -15.20 4.57 -7.49
C LEU A 25 -15.87 3.24 -7.81
N HIS A 26 -16.70 2.76 -6.92
CA HIS A 26 -17.46 1.52 -7.11
C HIS A 26 -18.38 1.58 -8.35
N GLU A 27 -19.14 2.67 -8.52
CA GLU A 27 -19.99 2.92 -9.70
C GLU A 27 -19.19 2.91 -11.01
N MET A 28 -17.95 3.39 -10.98
CA MET A 28 -17.03 3.40 -12.12
C MET A 28 -16.32 2.05 -12.33
N GLY A 29 -16.60 1.04 -11.49
CA GLY A 29 -16.04 -0.31 -11.59
C GLY A 29 -14.64 -0.47 -11.01
N PHE A 30 -14.23 0.41 -10.11
CA PHE A 30 -13.00 0.29 -9.35
C PHE A 30 -13.25 -0.25 -7.95
N CYS A 31 -12.29 -1.01 -7.43
CA CYS A 31 -12.18 -1.24 -6.01
C CYS A 31 -11.58 -0.01 -5.30
N VAL A 32 -11.60 0.00 -3.97
CA VAL A 32 -11.24 1.16 -3.16
C VAL A 32 -10.07 0.83 -2.24
N GLY A 33 -9.04 1.67 -2.23
CA GLY A 33 -8.02 1.74 -1.19
C GLY A 33 -8.35 2.85 -0.19
N LEU A 34 -8.00 2.64 1.09
CA LEU A 34 -8.14 3.62 2.17
C LEU A 34 -6.87 3.67 3.02
N TRP A 35 -6.42 4.86 3.43
CA TRP A 35 -5.29 4.99 4.36
C TRP A 35 -5.64 5.74 5.65
N ASN A 36 -6.46 6.76 5.64
CA ASN A 36 -6.82 7.53 6.84
C ASN A 36 -8.20 7.15 7.41
N TRP A 37 -8.49 5.84 7.44
CA TRP A 37 -9.78 5.34 7.91
C TRP A 37 -10.21 5.86 9.30
N PRO A 38 -9.31 6.22 10.26
CA PRO A 38 -9.74 6.74 11.56
C PRO A 38 -10.44 8.11 11.48
N ALA A 39 -10.21 8.86 10.40
CA ALA A 39 -10.86 10.16 10.19
C ALA A 39 -12.29 10.04 9.61
N TRP A 40 -12.74 8.84 9.25
CA TRP A 40 -13.94 8.67 8.43
C TRP A 40 -15.10 8.00 9.17
N ASP A 41 -16.32 8.30 8.71
CA ASP A 41 -17.53 7.63 9.15
C ASP A 41 -17.59 6.21 8.53
N LEU A 42 -17.23 5.21 9.33
CA LEU A 42 -17.21 3.81 8.91
C LEU A 42 -18.61 3.27 8.58
N ASP A 43 -19.66 3.74 9.27
CA ASP A 43 -21.03 3.35 8.99
C ASP A 43 -21.48 3.84 7.60
N ALA A 44 -21.03 5.03 7.21
CA ALA A 44 -21.30 5.58 5.89
C ALA A 44 -20.49 4.83 4.81
N LEU A 45 -19.23 4.46 5.07
CA LEU A 45 -18.41 3.68 4.14
C LEU A 45 -18.99 2.27 3.91
N GLU A 46 -19.40 1.59 4.96
CA GLU A 46 -20.00 0.24 4.90
C GLU A 46 -21.27 0.21 4.02
N LYS A 47 -22.09 1.27 4.10
CA LYS A 47 -23.33 1.41 3.31
C LYS A 47 -23.10 1.67 1.83
N THR A 48 -21.89 1.97 1.39
CA THR A 48 -21.59 2.23 -0.03
C THR A 48 -21.69 0.99 -0.90
N GLY A 49 -21.51 -0.20 -0.31
CA GLY A 49 -21.38 -1.47 -1.03
C GLY A 49 -20.10 -1.57 -1.86
N ALA A 50 -19.15 -0.65 -1.70
CA ALA A 50 -17.88 -0.67 -2.39
C ALA A 50 -17.02 -1.87 -1.94
N THR A 51 -16.24 -2.40 -2.86
CA THR A 51 -15.22 -3.43 -2.54
C THR A 51 -13.92 -2.75 -2.19
N PHE A 52 -13.48 -2.90 -0.95
CA PHE A 52 -12.20 -2.37 -0.49
C PHE A 52 -11.10 -3.42 -0.66
N THR A 53 -9.93 -3.04 -1.21
CA THR A 53 -8.80 -3.96 -1.43
C THR A 53 -7.77 -3.88 -0.33
N ILE A 54 -7.44 -2.67 0.11
CA ILE A 54 -6.38 -2.39 1.07
C ILE A 54 -6.75 -1.21 1.95
N MET A 55 -6.29 -1.23 3.19
CA MET A 55 -6.32 -0.08 4.09
C MET A 55 -5.08 -0.04 4.96
N ASN A 56 -4.79 1.13 5.57
CA ASN A 56 -3.73 1.23 6.57
C ASN A 56 -4.01 0.26 7.71
N GLY A 57 -3.04 -0.58 8.04
CA GLY A 57 -3.17 -1.75 8.91
C GLY A 57 -2.82 -1.49 10.37
N TYR A 58 -2.48 -0.25 10.75
CA TYR A 58 -2.07 0.10 12.10
C TYR A 58 -2.27 1.60 12.35
N LEU A 59 -2.20 2.03 13.60
CA LEU A 59 -2.30 3.44 13.98
C LEU A 59 -1.00 3.97 14.57
N GLU A 60 -0.24 3.12 15.26
CA GLU A 60 0.99 3.47 15.95
C GLU A 60 1.92 2.26 16.04
N GLY A 61 3.18 2.53 16.35
CA GLY A 61 4.17 1.50 16.59
C GLY A 61 5.31 1.50 15.57
N ARG A 62 6.23 0.56 15.74
CA ARG A 62 7.48 0.46 14.96
C ARG A 62 7.93 -1.00 14.88
N LEU A 63 8.59 -1.35 13.78
CA LEU A 63 9.12 -2.70 13.59
C LEU A 63 10.41 -2.97 14.35
N ALA A 64 11.24 -1.94 14.58
CA ALA A 64 12.66 -2.09 14.88
C ALA A 64 13.02 -2.10 16.38
N ASP A 65 12.07 -1.90 17.28
CA ASP A 65 12.30 -1.91 18.72
C ASP A 65 11.14 -2.58 19.49
N ALA A 66 11.41 -3.07 20.69
CA ALA A 66 10.45 -3.89 21.44
C ALA A 66 9.19 -3.11 21.87
N GLU A 67 9.35 -1.87 22.33
CA GLU A 67 8.21 -1.04 22.75
C GLU A 67 7.32 -0.72 21.54
N GLY A 68 7.94 -0.28 20.43
CA GLY A 68 7.24 0.01 19.18
C GLY A 68 6.56 -1.22 18.60
N ALA A 69 7.14 -2.41 18.74
CA ALA A 69 6.53 -3.66 18.29
C ALA A 69 5.25 -4.00 19.06
N ASP A 70 5.22 -3.81 20.38
CA ASP A 70 4.03 -4.07 21.18
C ASP A 70 2.90 -3.07 20.86
N MET A 71 3.24 -1.80 20.65
CA MET A 71 2.29 -0.78 20.19
C MET A 71 1.73 -1.13 18.79
N LEU A 72 2.62 -1.54 17.85
CA LEU A 72 2.23 -1.95 16.52
C LEU A 72 1.25 -3.11 16.54
N LEU A 73 1.55 -4.18 17.26
CA LEU A 73 0.69 -5.35 17.39
C LEU A 73 -0.68 -5.02 17.97
N LYS A 74 -0.71 -4.16 18.99
CA LYS A 74 -1.97 -3.72 19.59
C LYS A 74 -2.82 -2.97 18.58
N SER A 75 -2.26 -1.92 17.96
CA SER A 75 -3.02 -1.10 16.99
C SER A 75 -3.37 -1.86 15.72
N ALA A 76 -2.52 -2.79 15.27
CA ALA A 76 -2.80 -3.65 14.13
C ALA A 76 -3.96 -4.62 14.40
N ARG A 77 -4.06 -5.18 15.62
CA ARG A 77 -5.20 -6.02 15.99
C ARG A 77 -6.53 -5.23 16.02
N GLU A 78 -6.49 -4.01 16.53
CA GLU A 78 -7.65 -3.11 16.51
C GLU A 78 -8.07 -2.80 15.06
N THR A 79 -7.08 -2.52 14.21
CA THR A 79 -7.33 -2.26 12.78
C THR A 79 -7.87 -3.48 12.03
N ALA A 80 -7.42 -4.69 12.38
CA ALA A 80 -7.93 -5.92 11.78
C ALA A 80 -9.44 -6.09 11.99
N GLN A 81 -9.98 -5.68 13.14
CA GLN A 81 -11.43 -5.69 13.38
C GLN A 81 -12.18 -4.70 12.49
N ILE A 82 -11.59 -3.52 12.26
CA ILE A 82 -12.16 -2.53 11.34
C ILE A 82 -12.09 -3.04 9.89
N GLY A 83 -10.97 -3.67 9.50
CA GLY A 83 -10.83 -4.31 8.20
C GLY A 83 -11.91 -5.35 7.95
N LYS A 84 -12.15 -6.24 8.89
CA LYS A 84 -13.23 -7.25 8.82
C LYS A 84 -14.61 -6.62 8.64
N ARG A 85 -14.90 -5.54 9.37
CA ARG A 85 -16.14 -4.79 9.27
C ARG A 85 -16.37 -4.23 7.86
N LEU A 86 -15.33 -3.69 7.22
CA LEU A 86 -15.37 -3.14 5.88
C LEU A 86 -15.14 -4.18 4.77
N GLY A 87 -14.89 -5.44 5.12
CA GLY A 87 -14.56 -6.50 4.17
C GLY A 87 -13.15 -6.36 3.56
N VAL A 88 -12.25 -5.62 4.22
CA VAL A 88 -10.86 -5.45 3.81
C VAL A 88 -10.01 -6.55 4.41
N HIS A 89 -9.31 -7.30 3.58
CA HIS A 89 -8.45 -8.40 4.03
C HIS A 89 -6.95 -8.09 3.93
N ARG A 90 -6.56 -6.99 3.25
CA ARG A 90 -5.16 -6.54 3.17
C ARG A 90 -4.96 -5.28 4.01
N LEU A 91 -4.04 -5.36 4.94
CA LEU A 91 -3.74 -4.33 5.94
C LEU A 91 -2.30 -3.87 5.78
N ASN A 92 -2.09 -2.61 5.41
CA ASN A 92 -0.79 -2.08 5.05
C ASN A 92 0.03 -1.63 6.25
N LEU A 93 1.33 -1.93 6.25
CA LEU A 93 2.31 -1.57 7.26
C LEU A 93 3.47 -0.79 6.64
N HIS A 94 4.11 0.02 7.45
CA HIS A 94 5.39 0.66 7.16
C HIS A 94 6.43 0.33 8.26
N GLY A 95 7.67 0.68 8.04
CA GLY A 95 8.75 0.45 9.02
C GLY A 95 8.56 1.17 10.35
N THR A 96 7.77 2.25 10.36
CA THR A 96 7.39 3.05 11.53
C THR A 96 6.05 3.73 11.29
N GLY A 97 5.44 4.25 12.38
CA GLY A 97 4.25 5.09 12.27
C GLY A 97 4.52 6.34 11.43
N LEU A 98 3.57 6.66 10.56
CA LEU A 98 3.58 7.88 9.77
C LEU A 98 2.57 8.87 10.35
N GLY A 99 3.01 10.11 10.53
CA GLY A 99 2.18 11.23 10.95
C GLY A 99 1.67 12.04 9.77
N ASP A 100 1.36 13.31 10.04
CA ASP A 100 0.90 14.25 9.03
C ASP A 100 1.88 14.30 7.84
N GLN A 101 1.33 14.39 6.64
CA GLN A 101 2.09 14.42 5.37
C GLN A 101 2.93 13.17 5.10
N GLY A 102 2.64 12.04 5.74
CA GLY A 102 3.38 10.79 5.57
C GLY A 102 4.77 10.79 6.21
N LEU A 103 5.12 11.79 7.02
CA LEU A 103 6.44 11.87 7.65
C LEU A 103 6.54 10.86 8.80
N PRO A 104 7.67 10.15 8.96
CA PRO A 104 7.90 9.27 10.09
C PRO A 104 7.76 10.00 11.42
N ILE A 105 6.92 9.47 12.33
CA ILE A 105 6.76 10.03 13.68
C ILE A 105 8.10 9.99 14.42
N GLN A 106 8.89 8.93 14.19
CA GLN A 106 10.24 8.80 14.70
C GLN A 106 11.21 8.52 13.55
N GLN A 107 12.00 9.51 13.19
CA GLN A 107 13.01 9.39 12.16
C GLN A 107 14.24 8.63 12.67
N MET A 108 14.82 7.82 11.79
CA MET A 108 16.05 7.07 12.03
C MET A 108 17.13 7.48 11.02
N ALA A 109 18.32 7.82 11.52
CA ALA A 109 19.45 8.17 10.66
C ALA A 109 20.03 6.95 9.91
N HIS A 110 19.94 5.76 10.51
CA HIS A 110 20.38 4.50 9.91
C HIS A 110 19.73 3.30 10.63
N VAL A 111 19.66 2.18 9.92
CA VAL A 111 19.13 0.92 10.45
C VAL A 111 20.30 0.01 10.80
N ALA A 112 20.51 -0.25 12.11
CA ALA A 112 21.56 -1.14 12.60
C ALA A 112 21.18 -2.62 12.37
N PRO A 113 22.15 -3.56 12.25
CA PRO A 113 21.86 -4.98 12.00
C PRO A 113 20.89 -5.63 12.99
N GLY A 114 21.00 -5.29 14.29
CA GLY A 114 20.06 -5.77 15.33
C GLY A 114 18.62 -5.31 15.14
N MET A 115 18.38 -4.21 14.43
CA MET A 115 17.05 -3.71 14.12
C MET A 115 16.37 -4.56 13.03
N TRP A 116 17.12 -5.09 12.07
CA TRP A 116 16.62 -6.03 11.07
C TRP A 116 16.10 -7.31 11.70
N LEU A 117 16.85 -7.86 12.67
CA LEU A 117 16.42 -9.06 13.38
C LEU A 117 15.14 -8.80 14.18
N ARG A 118 15.06 -7.66 14.88
CA ARG A 118 13.84 -7.28 15.61
C ARG A 118 12.65 -7.04 14.68
N ALA A 119 12.86 -6.37 13.55
CA ALA A 119 11.81 -6.15 12.56
C ALA A 119 11.26 -7.48 12.01
N ARG A 120 12.14 -8.42 11.67
CA ARG A 120 11.72 -9.77 11.26
C ARG A 120 10.92 -10.47 12.37
N ASP A 121 11.38 -10.42 13.60
CA ASP A 121 10.70 -11.07 14.74
C ASP A 121 9.34 -10.40 15.02
N THR A 122 9.25 -9.07 14.88
CA THR A 122 7.98 -8.34 14.97
C THR A 122 7.02 -8.76 13.86
N LEU A 123 7.50 -8.87 12.62
CA LEU A 123 6.69 -9.32 11.48
C LEU A 123 6.21 -10.77 11.65
N ASN A 124 6.98 -11.66 12.25
CA ASN A 124 6.50 -13.01 12.60
C ASN A 124 5.33 -12.95 13.60
N ARG A 125 5.41 -12.10 14.63
CA ARG A 125 4.31 -11.88 15.58
C ARG A 125 3.07 -11.27 14.90
N ILE A 126 3.27 -10.40 13.92
CA ILE A 126 2.18 -9.86 13.07
C ILE A 126 1.52 -10.99 12.28
N CYS A 127 2.32 -11.91 11.71
CA CYS A 127 1.78 -13.06 10.99
C CYS A 127 0.96 -14.00 11.89
N ASP A 128 1.44 -14.27 13.12
CA ASP A 128 0.69 -15.08 14.08
C ASP A 128 -0.69 -14.45 14.36
N MET A 129 -0.73 -13.13 14.55
CA MET A 129 -1.99 -12.41 14.73
C MET A 129 -2.83 -12.40 13.44
N ALA A 130 -2.23 -12.25 12.28
CA ALA A 130 -2.90 -12.23 10.99
C ALA A 130 -3.63 -13.56 10.72
N GLU A 131 -2.99 -14.69 11.02
CA GLU A 131 -3.57 -16.03 10.95
C GLU A 131 -4.78 -16.16 11.88
N GLU A 132 -4.66 -15.72 13.14
CA GLU A 132 -5.77 -15.69 14.11
C GLU A 132 -6.96 -14.85 13.62
N GLU A 133 -6.66 -13.70 13.04
CA GLU A 133 -7.69 -12.73 12.60
C GLU A 133 -8.23 -13.01 11.17
N GLY A 134 -7.59 -13.88 10.40
CA GLY A 134 -7.98 -14.19 9.03
C GLY A 134 -7.76 -13.02 8.05
N VAL A 135 -6.68 -12.27 8.24
CA VAL A 135 -6.26 -11.13 7.41
C VAL A 135 -4.86 -11.34 6.86
N THR A 136 -4.45 -10.54 5.90
CA THR A 136 -3.08 -10.50 5.38
C THR A 136 -2.51 -9.12 5.62
N PHE A 137 -1.32 -9.03 6.20
CA PHE A 137 -0.60 -7.76 6.25
C PHE A 137 0.28 -7.60 5.02
N THR A 138 0.44 -6.36 4.60
CA THR A 138 1.40 -5.99 3.57
C THR A 138 2.42 -5.03 4.15
N LEU A 139 3.69 -5.16 3.77
CA LEU A 139 4.73 -4.18 4.07
C LEU A 139 5.00 -3.37 2.81
N GLU A 140 4.90 -2.07 2.92
CA GLU A 140 5.05 -1.15 1.79
C GLU A 140 6.46 -0.58 1.72
N ASN A 141 6.99 -0.53 0.50
CA ASN A 141 8.18 0.27 0.21
C ASN A 141 7.81 1.74 0.04
N LEU A 142 8.66 2.60 0.57
CA LEU A 142 8.59 4.05 0.46
C LEU A 142 9.84 4.59 -0.26
N ASN A 143 10.09 5.90 -0.17
CA ASN A 143 11.32 6.51 -0.61
C ASN A 143 11.83 7.56 0.40
N LEU A 144 13.15 7.74 0.49
CA LEU A 144 13.76 8.66 1.46
C LEU A 144 13.59 10.13 1.09
N ARG A 145 13.22 10.45 -0.13
CA ARG A 145 13.00 11.83 -0.56
C ARG A 145 11.73 12.40 0.09
N GLU A 146 10.67 11.60 0.15
CA GLU A 146 9.37 12.01 0.68
C GLU A 146 9.16 11.55 2.13
N HIS A 147 9.81 10.44 2.52
CA HIS A 147 9.71 9.86 3.87
C HIS A 147 11.10 9.78 4.54
N PRO A 148 11.78 10.93 4.75
CA PRO A 148 13.14 10.95 5.29
C PRO A 148 13.20 10.30 6.68
N GLY A 149 14.15 9.36 6.84
CA GLY A 149 14.36 8.67 8.11
C GLY A 149 13.35 7.55 8.41
N CYS A 150 12.52 7.15 7.45
CA CYS A 150 11.71 5.93 7.58
C CYS A 150 12.63 4.71 7.46
N PRO A 151 12.65 3.78 8.44
CA PRO A 151 13.44 2.56 8.34
C PRO A 151 12.80 1.55 7.38
N PHE A 152 13.60 0.71 6.75
CA PHE A 152 13.16 -0.36 5.83
C PHE A 152 12.27 0.17 4.70
N ASN A 153 12.71 1.26 4.08
CA ASN A 153 11.85 2.01 3.15
C ASN A 153 12.04 1.64 1.68
N SER A 154 13.16 1.04 1.29
CA SER A 154 13.40 0.67 -0.11
C SER A 154 12.65 -0.63 -0.47
N THR A 155 12.40 -0.83 -1.76
CA THR A 155 11.87 -2.10 -2.29
C THR A 155 12.78 -3.27 -1.90
N SER A 156 14.10 -3.06 -1.96
CA SER A 156 15.09 -4.06 -1.57
C SER A 156 15.04 -4.40 -0.08
N ASP A 157 14.79 -3.42 0.80
CA ASP A 157 14.63 -3.64 2.23
C ASP A 157 13.37 -4.43 2.53
N VAL A 158 12.24 -4.03 1.94
CA VAL A 158 10.95 -4.69 2.11
C VAL A 158 11.01 -6.13 1.61
N LEU A 159 11.59 -6.36 0.42
CA LEU A 159 11.80 -7.70 -0.12
C LEU A 159 12.64 -8.56 0.84
N SER A 160 13.72 -7.99 1.40
CA SER A 160 14.60 -8.70 2.35
C SER A 160 13.83 -9.13 3.61
N LEU A 161 12.99 -8.27 4.17
CA LEU A 161 12.19 -8.59 5.36
C LEU A 161 11.10 -9.61 5.06
N VAL A 162 10.30 -9.38 4.02
CA VAL A 162 9.15 -10.24 3.70
C VAL A 162 9.61 -11.63 3.27
N SER A 163 10.67 -11.73 2.47
CA SER A 163 11.24 -13.03 2.07
C SER A 163 11.93 -13.77 3.23
N ALA A 164 12.49 -13.04 4.21
CA ALA A 164 13.07 -13.66 5.40
C ALA A 164 12.03 -14.19 6.40
N VAL A 165 10.81 -13.63 6.39
CA VAL A 165 9.66 -14.12 7.14
C VAL A 165 8.97 -15.26 6.39
N ASP A 166 8.78 -15.12 5.08
CA ASP A 166 8.24 -16.12 4.12
C ASP A 166 6.96 -16.82 4.60
N ARG A 167 5.99 -16.02 5.08
CA ARG A 167 4.68 -16.50 5.53
C ARG A 167 3.56 -16.02 4.61
N PRO A 168 2.46 -16.80 4.42
CA PRO A 168 1.35 -16.41 3.56
C PRO A 168 0.61 -15.15 4.05
N ASP A 169 0.65 -14.89 5.35
CA ASP A 169 -0.05 -13.78 6.01
C ASP A 169 0.71 -12.43 5.91
N LEU A 170 1.92 -12.44 5.31
CA LEU A 170 2.71 -11.25 5.04
C LEU A 170 3.06 -11.17 3.56
N ARG A 171 2.73 -10.06 2.93
CA ARG A 171 2.99 -9.78 1.52
C ARG A 171 3.66 -8.42 1.36
N ILE A 172 4.02 -8.08 0.14
CA ILE A 172 4.54 -6.76 -0.23
C ILE A 172 3.38 -5.95 -0.80
N ASN A 173 3.19 -4.74 -0.31
CA ASN A 173 2.52 -3.68 -1.05
C ASN A 173 3.60 -2.99 -1.89
N LEU A 174 3.69 -3.35 -3.17
CA LEU A 174 4.73 -2.85 -4.06
C LEU A 174 4.29 -1.53 -4.69
N ASP A 175 4.71 -0.43 -4.10
CA ASP A 175 4.47 0.89 -4.68
C ASP A 175 5.56 1.23 -5.70
N LEU A 176 5.18 1.23 -6.98
CA LEU A 176 6.09 1.50 -8.10
C LEU A 176 6.47 2.98 -8.22
N TYR A 177 5.66 3.91 -7.70
CA TYR A 177 6.03 5.31 -7.58
C TYR A 177 7.21 5.49 -6.63
N HIS A 178 7.13 4.87 -5.46
CA HIS A 178 8.23 4.91 -4.50
C HIS A 178 9.47 4.17 -5.01
N THR A 179 9.29 3.03 -5.69
CA THR A 179 10.38 2.30 -6.33
C THR A 179 11.10 3.19 -7.35
N GLN A 180 10.36 3.89 -8.21
CA GLN A 180 10.97 4.77 -9.22
C GLN A 180 11.82 5.87 -8.60
N ILE A 181 11.32 6.53 -7.57
CA ILE A 181 12.04 7.64 -6.90
C ILE A 181 13.26 7.14 -6.13
N GLY A 182 13.14 6.00 -5.46
CA GLY A 182 14.18 5.50 -4.55
C GLY A 182 15.27 4.70 -5.24
N GLU A 183 14.91 3.84 -6.18
CA GLU A 183 15.80 2.81 -6.74
C GLU A 183 15.79 2.76 -8.28
N GLY A 184 14.67 3.14 -8.92
CA GLY A 184 14.49 2.96 -10.37
C GLY A 184 14.27 1.51 -10.77
N ASP A 185 14.46 1.16 -12.05
CA ASP A 185 14.41 -0.22 -12.59
C ASP A 185 13.17 -1.03 -12.13
N VAL A 186 12.01 -0.36 -12.14
CA VAL A 186 10.75 -0.83 -11.51
C VAL A 186 10.31 -2.23 -11.98
N ILE A 187 10.52 -2.58 -13.25
CA ILE A 187 10.15 -3.90 -13.79
C ILE A 187 11.00 -5.00 -13.13
N ARG A 188 12.28 -4.77 -12.92
CA ARG A 188 13.19 -5.71 -12.27
C ARG A 188 12.88 -5.90 -10.79
N HIS A 189 12.52 -4.81 -10.11
CA HIS A 189 12.04 -4.89 -8.73
C HIS A 189 10.72 -5.66 -8.64
N ALA A 190 9.79 -5.44 -9.55
CA ALA A 190 8.55 -6.21 -9.60
C ALA A 190 8.79 -7.70 -9.84
N GLU A 191 9.72 -8.06 -10.76
CA GLU A 191 10.12 -9.44 -10.99
C GLU A 191 10.69 -10.10 -9.72
N ALA A 192 11.60 -9.41 -9.04
CA ALA A 192 12.21 -9.91 -7.81
C ALA A 192 11.20 -10.08 -6.66
N CYS A 193 10.22 -9.19 -6.56
CA CYS A 193 9.19 -9.22 -5.52
C CYS A 193 8.03 -10.19 -5.83
N LEU A 194 7.90 -10.66 -7.08
CA LEU A 194 6.73 -11.36 -7.58
C LEU A 194 6.15 -12.47 -6.66
N PRO A 195 6.97 -13.35 -6.04
CA PRO A 195 6.44 -14.40 -5.15
C PRO A 195 5.72 -13.88 -3.90
N TRP A 196 6.00 -12.64 -3.52
CA TRP A 196 5.50 -12.03 -2.28
C TRP A 196 4.56 -10.84 -2.49
N ILE A 197 4.28 -10.43 -3.73
CA ILE A 197 3.39 -9.27 -3.98
C ILE A 197 1.96 -9.59 -3.53
N GLY A 198 1.40 -8.75 -2.68
CA GLY A 198 0.00 -8.76 -2.28
C GLY A 198 -0.85 -7.77 -3.07
N GLU A 199 -0.27 -6.59 -3.33
CA GLU A 199 -0.86 -5.52 -4.15
C GLU A 199 0.26 -4.73 -4.82
N VAL A 200 -0.01 -4.19 -6.02
CA VAL A 200 0.86 -3.22 -6.69
C VAL A 200 0.19 -1.86 -6.61
N GLN A 201 0.91 -0.83 -6.15
CA GLN A 201 0.44 0.55 -6.18
C GLN A 201 1.14 1.34 -7.27
N VAL A 202 0.40 2.30 -7.86
CA VAL A 202 0.88 3.07 -9.00
C VAL A 202 0.51 4.55 -8.89
N ALA A 203 1.49 5.40 -9.20
CA ALA A 203 1.35 6.81 -9.53
C ALA A 203 2.50 7.21 -10.45
N ASP A 204 2.32 8.21 -11.29
CA ASP A 204 3.39 8.69 -12.15
C ASP A 204 4.33 9.65 -11.43
N ASN A 205 5.58 9.65 -11.83
CA ASN A 205 6.63 10.53 -11.31
C ASN A 205 7.20 11.39 -12.45
N PRO A 206 7.38 12.70 -12.21
CA PRO A 206 7.09 13.46 -10.99
C PRO A 206 5.60 13.79 -10.84
N GLY A 207 5.20 14.21 -9.62
CA GLY A 207 3.88 14.81 -9.35
C GLY A 207 2.88 13.92 -8.64
N ARG A 208 3.11 12.58 -8.57
CA ARG A 208 2.22 11.60 -7.96
C ARG A 208 0.78 11.67 -8.50
N CYS A 209 0.68 11.91 -9.84
CA CYS A 209 -0.60 11.91 -10.55
C CYS A 209 -0.83 10.59 -11.29
N GLU A 210 -1.91 10.51 -12.06
CA GLU A 210 -2.31 9.31 -12.81
C GLU A 210 -1.27 8.86 -13.85
N PRO A 211 -1.28 7.59 -14.26
CA PRO A 211 -0.44 7.05 -15.33
C PRO A 211 -0.51 7.87 -16.63
N GLY A 212 0.65 8.25 -17.16
CA GLY A 212 0.81 9.03 -18.38
C GLY A 212 1.07 10.52 -18.16
N THR A 213 1.14 10.96 -16.90
CA THR A 213 1.44 12.38 -16.58
C THR A 213 2.92 12.64 -16.29
N GLY A 214 3.74 11.60 -16.20
CA GLY A 214 5.16 11.70 -15.85
C GLY A 214 6.08 10.89 -16.78
N GLU A 215 7.13 10.33 -16.21
CA GLU A 215 8.24 9.69 -16.94
C GLU A 215 8.10 8.15 -17.08
N MET A 216 7.09 7.53 -16.44
CA MET A 216 6.98 6.07 -16.40
C MET A 216 6.25 5.52 -17.62
N ASN A 217 6.76 4.42 -18.18
CA ASN A 217 6.09 3.76 -19.31
C ASN A 217 5.08 2.71 -18.80
N TRP A 218 3.92 3.17 -18.39
CA TRP A 218 2.89 2.34 -17.77
C TRP A 218 2.37 1.21 -18.65
N PRO A 219 2.14 1.36 -19.96
CA PRO A 219 1.75 0.24 -20.83
C PRO A 219 2.80 -0.87 -20.88
N MET A 220 4.10 -0.53 -20.82
CA MET A 220 5.17 -1.52 -20.76
C MET A 220 5.22 -2.20 -19.39
N ILE A 221 5.05 -1.44 -18.30
CA ILE A 221 5.03 -1.98 -16.93
C ILE A 221 3.84 -2.94 -16.77
N ALA A 222 2.64 -2.54 -17.21
CA ALA A 222 1.45 -3.39 -17.16
C ALA A 222 1.64 -4.71 -17.94
N ARG A 223 2.22 -4.63 -19.13
CA ARG A 223 2.55 -5.82 -19.92
C ARG A 223 3.56 -6.71 -19.21
N ALA A 224 4.62 -6.14 -18.64
CA ALA A 224 5.62 -6.90 -17.89
C ALA A 224 5.01 -7.62 -16.68
N LEU A 225 4.15 -6.96 -15.89
CA LEU A 225 3.42 -7.58 -14.78
C LEU A 225 2.57 -8.77 -15.26
N ALA A 226 1.86 -8.61 -16.38
CA ALA A 226 1.07 -9.70 -16.94
C ALA A 226 1.92 -10.86 -17.48
N ASP A 227 3.03 -10.57 -18.16
CA ASP A 227 3.95 -11.58 -18.69
C ASP A 227 4.64 -12.37 -17.56
N MET A 228 4.88 -11.75 -16.42
CA MET A 228 5.35 -12.42 -15.20
C MET A 228 4.26 -13.29 -14.53
N GLY A 229 3.01 -13.17 -14.95
CA GLY A 229 1.87 -13.90 -14.38
C GLY A 229 1.26 -13.23 -13.14
N TYR A 230 1.55 -11.96 -12.87
CA TYR A 230 0.87 -11.23 -11.80
C TYR A 230 -0.62 -11.07 -12.13
N ALA A 231 -1.49 -11.49 -11.21
CA ALA A 231 -2.94 -11.45 -11.37
C ALA A 231 -3.64 -10.78 -10.17
N GLY A 232 -2.86 -10.14 -9.30
CA GLY A 232 -3.35 -9.44 -8.11
C GLY A 232 -3.93 -8.05 -8.42
N PRO A 233 -4.34 -7.32 -7.38
CA PRO A 233 -4.84 -5.97 -7.51
C PRO A 233 -3.74 -4.99 -7.93
N VAL A 234 -4.16 -3.99 -8.73
CA VAL A 234 -3.36 -2.80 -9.02
C VAL A 234 -4.15 -1.59 -8.55
N GLY A 235 -3.60 -0.86 -7.59
CA GLY A 235 -4.22 0.29 -6.95
C GLY A 235 -3.58 1.61 -7.41
N MET A 236 -4.36 2.54 -7.95
CA MET A 236 -3.89 3.90 -8.21
C MET A 236 -3.89 4.69 -6.90
N GLU A 237 -2.70 4.99 -6.38
CA GLU A 237 -2.51 5.88 -5.24
C GLU A 237 -1.92 7.22 -5.74
N ALA A 238 -2.76 7.96 -6.45
CA ALA A 238 -2.38 9.17 -7.17
C ALA A 238 -3.45 10.27 -7.04
N PHE A 239 -2.99 11.51 -7.07
CA PHE A 239 -3.86 12.66 -7.30
C PHE A 239 -4.28 12.70 -8.77
N ALA A 240 -5.39 13.37 -9.07
CA ALA A 240 -5.71 13.71 -10.45
C ALA A 240 -4.96 14.99 -10.84
N GLN A 241 -4.30 14.98 -12.00
CA GLN A 241 -3.67 16.21 -12.53
C GLN A 241 -4.72 17.25 -12.85
N ASP A 242 -5.83 16.82 -13.43
CA ASP A 242 -6.97 17.69 -13.78
C ASP A 242 -8.26 17.14 -13.14
N LYS A 243 -8.98 16.26 -13.82
CA LYS A 243 -10.25 15.70 -13.36
C LYS A 243 -10.07 14.25 -12.90
N PRO A 244 -10.64 13.87 -11.76
CA PRO A 244 -10.57 12.51 -11.27
C PRO A 244 -11.09 11.44 -12.26
N GLU A 245 -12.13 11.77 -13.04
CA GLU A 245 -12.67 10.85 -14.04
C GLU A 245 -11.66 10.59 -15.17
N ASP A 246 -11.01 11.64 -15.66
CA ASP A 246 -9.97 11.53 -16.72
C ASP A 246 -8.75 10.73 -16.20
N ALA A 247 -8.38 10.95 -14.94
CA ALA A 247 -7.30 10.20 -14.27
C ALA A 247 -7.62 8.70 -14.18
N LEU A 248 -8.84 8.35 -13.79
CA LEU A 248 -9.29 6.96 -13.71
C LEU A 248 -9.37 6.29 -15.09
N ASP A 249 -9.78 7.02 -16.11
CA ASP A 249 -9.80 6.50 -17.49
C ASP A 249 -8.38 6.29 -18.04
N ALA A 250 -7.43 7.19 -17.76
CA ALA A 250 -6.03 7.03 -18.10
C ALA A 250 -5.41 5.82 -17.39
N PHE A 251 -5.69 5.65 -16.10
CA PHE A 251 -5.26 4.48 -15.34
C PHE A 251 -5.81 3.17 -15.94
N ARG A 252 -7.12 3.13 -16.22
CA ARG A 252 -7.74 1.96 -16.84
C ARG A 252 -7.11 1.65 -18.20
N ALA A 253 -6.89 2.67 -19.03
CA ALA A 253 -6.28 2.49 -20.36
C ALA A 253 -4.85 1.93 -20.26
N ALA A 254 -4.05 2.38 -19.29
CA ALA A 254 -2.69 1.92 -19.08
C ALA A 254 -2.60 0.43 -18.66
N PHE A 255 -3.62 -0.08 -17.94
CA PHE A 255 -3.67 -1.45 -17.43
C PHE A 255 -4.67 -2.37 -18.16
N THR A 256 -5.21 -1.95 -19.32
CA THR A 256 -5.97 -2.80 -20.25
C THR A 256 -5.02 -3.37 -21.29
N LEU A 257 -4.87 -4.72 -21.33
CA LEU A 257 -3.94 -5.45 -22.19
C LEU A 257 -4.67 -6.15 -23.33
#